data_8a9847b216aee91e942a04dc5321d491
#
_entry.id   8a9847b216aee91e942a04dc5321d491
#
_cell.length_a   1.000
_cell.length_b   1.000
_cell.length_c   1.000
_cell.angle_alpha   90.00
_cell.angle_beta   90.00
_cell.angle_gamma   90.00
#
_symmetry.space_group_name_H-M   'P 1'
#
loop_
_entity.id
_entity.type
_entity.pdbx_description
1 polymer ?
#
loop_
_entity_poly.entity_id
_entity_poly.type
_entity_poly.pdbx_seq_one_letter_code
_entity_poly.pdbx_strand_id
1 'polypeptide(L)'
;IFYISLAYVTLKKFRLRLPEYISLLAICAFIYFVTDTKVDTLLILLLIVVSAFYNMVMKLLYRIGANTITLVAGAVVGIEIVLTYLYTANSRIFNIMDHILSGRLKYGHMAFKDYNVTMFGQFIKEYANGGIHKEKFNYFFIDVSYLRVLMFGGIVAFVALVIMLIYLVNKFIHDKTICLLLALLFAALSSLIDQHLMELSYNIIFIAMLTNNDYFKDKLV
;
A
#
# COMPACT_ATOMS: atom_id res chain seq x y z
N ILE A 1 5.02 11.94 1.62
CA ILE A 1 5.24 12.64 0.34
C ILE A 1 4.74 11.78 -0.82
N PHE A 2 4.95 10.46 -0.81
CA PHE A 2 4.46 9.53 -1.85
C PHE A 2 2.97 9.73 -2.15
N TYR A 3 2.09 9.74 -1.15
CA TYR A 3 0.63 9.86 -1.37
C TYR A 3 0.21 11.19 -1.99
N ILE A 4 0.92 12.29 -1.72
CA ILE A 4 0.70 13.58 -2.39
C ILE A 4 1.07 13.48 -3.86
N SER A 5 2.21 12.86 -4.16
CA SER A 5 2.65 12.61 -5.54
C SER A 5 1.66 11.70 -6.28
N LEU A 6 1.17 10.65 -5.63
CA LEU A 6 0.17 9.74 -6.18
C LEU A 6 -1.14 10.47 -6.49
N ALA A 7 -1.63 11.28 -5.56
CA ALA A 7 -2.84 12.09 -5.76
C ALA A 7 -2.68 13.06 -6.94
N TYR A 8 -1.55 13.76 -7.01
CA TYR A 8 -1.25 14.68 -8.12
C TYR A 8 -1.24 13.95 -9.48
N VAL A 9 -0.52 12.84 -9.59
CA VAL A 9 -0.42 12.05 -10.83
C VAL A 9 -1.79 11.47 -11.22
N THR A 10 -2.59 11.05 -10.25
CA THR A 10 -3.94 10.55 -10.48
C THR A 10 -4.87 11.65 -11.01
N LEU A 11 -4.83 12.86 -10.45
CA LEU A 11 -5.58 14.01 -10.93
C LEU A 11 -5.18 14.39 -12.37
N LYS A 12 -3.92 14.20 -12.74
CA LYS A 12 -3.42 14.35 -14.12
C LYS A 12 -3.71 13.13 -15.00
N LYS A 13 -4.43 12.13 -14.49
CA LYS A 13 -4.74 10.85 -15.18
C LYS A 13 -3.49 10.14 -15.70
N PHE A 14 -2.41 10.17 -14.93
CA PHE A 14 -1.10 9.62 -15.31
C PHE A 14 -0.52 10.19 -16.62
N ARG A 15 -1.01 11.35 -17.07
CA ARG A 15 -0.52 12.04 -18.29
C ARG A 15 0.25 13.28 -17.87
N LEU A 16 1.54 13.11 -17.63
CA LEU A 16 2.43 14.17 -17.17
C LEU A 16 3.14 14.85 -18.34
N ARG A 17 3.48 16.14 -18.16
CA ARG A 17 4.36 16.90 -19.06
C ARG A 17 5.80 16.78 -18.57
N LEU A 18 6.77 17.06 -19.45
CA LEU A 18 8.19 16.98 -19.13
C LEU A 18 8.58 17.71 -17.82
N PRO A 19 8.15 18.97 -17.55
CA PRO A 19 8.50 19.64 -16.29
C PRO A 19 7.92 18.94 -15.05
N GLU A 20 6.76 18.26 -15.17
CA GLU A 20 6.15 17.50 -14.06
C GLU A 20 6.97 16.25 -13.74
N TYR A 21 7.52 15.57 -14.76
CA TYR A 21 8.48 14.46 -14.56
C TYR A 21 9.75 14.92 -13.86
N ILE A 22 10.31 16.08 -14.28
CA ILE A 22 11.50 16.65 -13.65
C ILE A 22 11.22 17.00 -12.18
N SER A 23 10.05 17.59 -11.89
CA SER A 23 9.63 17.89 -10.51
C SER A 23 9.52 16.64 -9.64
N LEU A 24 8.92 15.57 -10.15
CA LEU A 24 8.81 14.30 -9.43
C LEU A 24 10.18 13.66 -9.19
N LEU A 25 11.09 13.71 -10.15
CA LEU A 25 12.46 13.24 -9.99
C LEU A 25 13.22 14.06 -8.94
N ALA A 26 13.04 15.38 -8.91
CA ALA A 26 13.63 16.25 -7.89
C ALA A 26 13.09 15.92 -6.49
N ILE A 27 11.77 15.69 -6.35
CA ILE A 27 11.14 15.24 -5.11
C ILE A 27 11.70 13.88 -4.69
N CYS A 28 11.85 12.94 -5.62
CA CYS A 28 12.42 11.63 -5.38
C CYS A 28 13.85 11.70 -4.85
N ALA A 29 14.70 12.53 -5.48
CA ALA A 29 16.07 12.77 -5.02
C ALA A 29 16.09 13.42 -3.63
N PHE A 30 15.24 14.43 -3.40
CA PHE A 30 15.11 15.08 -2.09
C PHE A 30 14.75 14.09 -0.99
N ILE A 31 13.75 13.23 -1.21
CA ILE A 31 13.35 12.19 -0.25
C ILE A 31 14.51 11.26 0.04
N TYR A 32 15.17 10.76 -1.00
CA TYR A 32 16.29 9.83 -0.84
C TYR A 32 17.41 10.41 0.02
N PHE A 33 17.81 11.67 -0.23
CA PHE A 33 18.94 12.29 0.47
C PHE A 33 18.59 12.87 1.85
N VAL A 34 17.34 13.27 2.08
CA VAL A 34 16.94 13.98 3.31
C VAL A 34 16.24 13.08 4.31
N THR A 35 15.41 12.14 3.85
CA THR A 35 14.57 11.34 4.76
C THR A 35 14.99 9.88 4.86
N ASP A 36 15.92 9.41 4.02
CA ASP A 36 16.37 8.00 3.92
C ASP A 36 15.22 6.98 3.79
N THR A 37 14.05 7.43 3.29
CA THR A 37 12.88 6.58 3.08
C THR A 37 12.97 5.88 1.72
N LYS A 38 13.65 4.73 1.69
CA LYS A 38 13.91 3.95 0.47
C LYS A 38 12.63 3.50 -0.23
N VAL A 39 11.60 3.18 0.54
CA VAL A 39 10.32 2.68 0.01
C VAL A 39 9.56 3.77 -0.74
N ASP A 40 9.40 4.96 -0.13
CA ASP A 40 8.75 6.10 -0.78
C ASP A 40 9.46 6.48 -2.09
N THR A 41 10.81 6.48 -2.06
CA THR A 41 11.64 6.73 -3.23
C THR A 41 11.35 5.72 -4.35
N LEU A 42 11.33 4.42 -4.02
CA LEU A 42 11.04 3.34 -4.98
C LEU A 42 9.64 3.48 -5.57
N LEU A 43 8.64 3.76 -4.72
CA LEU A 43 7.25 3.91 -5.15
C LEU A 43 7.07 5.14 -6.07
N ILE A 44 7.76 6.26 -5.80
CA ILE A 44 7.71 7.43 -6.69
C ILE A 44 8.42 7.14 -8.02
N LEU A 45 9.55 6.44 -8.02
CA LEU A 45 10.20 6.00 -9.27
C LEU A 45 9.27 5.08 -10.08
N LEU A 46 8.63 4.11 -9.43
CA LEU A 46 7.65 3.25 -10.09
C LEU A 46 6.47 4.05 -10.65
N LEU A 47 5.97 5.06 -9.91
CA LEU A 47 4.91 5.96 -10.33
C LEU A 47 5.30 6.74 -11.60
N ILE A 48 6.55 7.24 -11.67
CA ILE A 48 7.10 7.91 -12.84
C ILE A 48 7.12 6.96 -14.06
N VAL A 49 7.65 5.74 -13.87
CA VAL A 49 7.72 4.73 -14.94
C VAL A 49 6.32 4.35 -15.45
N VAL A 50 5.40 4.04 -14.53
CA VAL A 50 4.01 3.69 -14.90
C VAL A 50 3.32 4.85 -15.63
N SER A 51 3.57 6.10 -15.20
CA SER A 51 3.02 7.27 -15.89
C SER A 51 3.60 7.44 -17.30
N ALA A 52 4.90 7.21 -17.49
CA ALA A 52 5.54 7.27 -18.81
C ALA A 52 4.97 6.21 -19.78
N PHE A 53 4.64 5.02 -19.26
CA PHE A 53 4.09 3.92 -20.05
C PHE A 53 2.58 3.72 -19.86
N TYR A 54 1.84 4.76 -19.43
CA TYR A 54 0.44 4.66 -19.05
C TYR A 54 -0.45 3.93 -20.08
N ASN A 55 -0.34 4.26 -21.35
CA ASN A 55 -1.17 3.64 -22.39
C ASN A 55 -0.90 2.13 -22.55
N MET A 56 0.34 1.70 -22.36
CA MET A 56 0.70 0.28 -22.39
C MET A 56 0.15 -0.45 -21.17
N VAL A 57 0.35 0.15 -19.99
CA VAL A 57 -0.15 -0.39 -18.71
C VAL A 57 -1.68 -0.48 -18.71
N MET A 58 -2.37 0.56 -19.20
CA MET A 58 -3.82 0.58 -19.35
C MET A 58 -4.33 -0.60 -20.19
N LYS A 59 -3.74 -0.81 -21.40
CA LYS A 59 -4.11 -1.93 -22.26
C LYS A 59 -3.85 -3.30 -21.60
N LEU A 60 -2.75 -3.41 -20.87
CA LEU A 60 -2.40 -4.62 -20.13
C LEU A 60 -3.44 -4.92 -19.03
N LEU A 61 -3.80 -3.92 -18.21
CA LEU A 61 -4.76 -4.09 -17.11
C LEU A 61 -6.15 -4.48 -17.64
N TYR A 62 -6.60 -3.90 -18.75
CA TYR A 62 -7.85 -4.33 -19.41
C TYR A 62 -7.78 -5.78 -19.91
N ARG A 63 -6.63 -6.20 -20.46
CA ARG A 63 -6.44 -7.60 -20.92
C ARG A 63 -6.43 -8.60 -19.77
N ILE A 64 -5.79 -8.25 -18.66
CA ILE A 64 -5.70 -9.11 -17.47
C ILE A 64 -7.07 -9.26 -16.81
N GLY A 65 -7.83 -8.18 -16.74
CA GLY A 65 -9.16 -8.16 -16.14
C GLY A 65 -9.18 -8.13 -14.61
N ALA A 66 -10.33 -7.77 -14.05
CA ALA A 66 -10.50 -7.55 -12.61
C ALA A 66 -10.19 -8.79 -11.76
N ASN A 67 -10.67 -9.95 -12.18
CA ASN A 67 -10.53 -11.19 -11.41
C ASN A 67 -9.06 -11.57 -11.20
N THR A 68 -8.24 -11.48 -12.26
CA THR A 68 -6.81 -11.80 -12.16
C THR A 68 -6.06 -10.79 -11.31
N ILE A 69 -6.36 -9.49 -11.46
CA ILE A 69 -5.76 -8.42 -10.63
C ILE A 69 -6.08 -8.67 -9.17
N THR A 70 -7.33 -8.95 -8.84
CA THR A 70 -7.77 -9.22 -7.48
C THR A 70 -7.11 -10.48 -6.90
N LEU A 71 -7.03 -11.55 -7.71
CA LEU A 71 -6.39 -12.80 -7.29
C LEU A 71 -4.89 -12.57 -6.97
N VAL A 72 -4.18 -11.88 -7.85
CA VAL A 72 -2.75 -11.59 -7.65
C VAL A 72 -2.53 -10.70 -6.44
N ALA A 73 -3.31 -9.62 -6.30
CA ALA A 73 -3.21 -8.74 -5.13
C ALA A 73 -3.52 -9.49 -3.82
N GLY A 74 -4.59 -10.31 -3.81
CA GLY A 74 -4.94 -11.15 -2.67
C GLY A 74 -3.86 -12.18 -2.33
N ALA A 75 -3.25 -12.80 -3.34
CA ALA A 75 -2.14 -13.74 -3.14
C ALA A 75 -0.92 -13.05 -2.51
N VAL A 76 -0.57 -11.84 -2.94
CA VAL A 76 0.55 -11.08 -2.36
C VAL A 76 0.30 -10.75 -0.90
N VAL A 77 -0.89 -10.25 -0.54
CA VAL A 77 -1.28 -9.98 0.85
C VAL A 77 -1.29 -11.27 1.68
N GLY A 78 -1.85 -12.36 1.13
CA GLY A 78 -1.86 -13.66 1.81
C GLY A 78 -0.47 -14.20 2.08
N ILE A 79 0.45 -14.11 1.09
CA ILE A 79 1.85 -14.51 1.23
C ILE A 79 2.53 -13.68 2.33
N GLU A 80 2.33 -12.37 2.36
CA GLU A 80 2.89 -11.49 3.39
C GLU A 80 2.44 -11.90 4.80
N ILE A 81 1.14 -12.12 5.01
CA ILE A 81 0.59 -12.56 6.31
C ILE A 81 1.18 -13.92 6.70
N VAL A 82 1.24 -14.87 5.77
CA VAL A 82 1.80 -16.21 6.02
C VAL A 82 3.29 -16.13 6.34
N LEU A 83 4.09 -15.36 5.59
CA LEU A 83 5.51 -15.19 5.87
C LEU A 83 5.75 -14.53 7.24
N THR A 84 4.93 -13.56 7.60
CA THR A 84 4.98 -12.91 8.92
C THR A 84 4.64 -13.89 10.03
N TYR A 85 3.60 -14.72 9.85
CA TYR A 85 3.23 -15.75 10.81
C TYR A 85 4.32 -16.82 10.99
N LEU A 86 4.94 -17.27 9.88
CA LEU A 86 5.96 -18.31 9.86
C LEU A 86 7.38 -17.80 10.19
N TYR A 87 7.55 -16.50 10.40
CA TYR A 87 8.87 -15.92 10.67
C TYR A 87 9.57 -16.63 11.84
N THR A 88 10.85 -16.91 11.65
CA THR A 88 11.73 -17.42 12.70
C THR A 88 13.11 -16.80 12.63
N ALA A 89 13.59 -16.28 13.76
CA ALA A 89 14.90 -15.65 13.88
C ALA A 89 16.10 -16.60 13.62
N ASN A 90 15.87 -17.92 13.68
CA ASN A 90 16.91 -18.92 13.44
C ASN A 90 17.15 -19.18 11.94
N SER A 91 16.30 -18.71 11.04
CA SER A 91 16.43 -18.89 9.59
C SER A 91 17.20 -17.75 8.96
N ARG A 92 18.27 -18.06 8.24
CA ARG A 92 19.05 -17.07 7.48
C ARG A 92 18.20 -16.36 6.43
N ILE A 93 17.27 -17.08 5.78
CA ILE A 93 16.39 -16.53 4.75
C ILE A 93 15.45 -15.49 5.36
N PHE A 94 14.78 -15.83 6.46
CA PHE A 94 13.90 -14.88 7.14
C PHE A 94 14.62 -13.65 7.68
N ASN A 95 15.86 -13.80 8.16
CA ASN A 95 16.66 -12.66 8.62
C ASN A 95 17.04 -11.72 7.47
N ILE A 96 17.37 -12.24 6.29
CA ILE A 96 17.63 -11.42 5.10
C ILE A 96 16.36 -10.68 4.68
N MET A 97 15.20 -11.38 4.61
CA MET A 97 13.92 -10.78 4.27
C MET A 97 13.50 -9.70 5.28
N ASP A 98 13.66 -9.97 6.57
CA ASP A 98 13.33 -9.03 7.63
C ASP A 98 14.21 -7.78 7.59
N HIS A 99 15.51 -7.94 7.27
CA HIS A 99 16.42 -6.81 7.07
C HIS A 99 15.98 -5.94 5.86
N ILE A 100 15.58 -6.55 4.75
CA ILE A 100 15.08 -5.83 3.57
C ILE A 100 13.78 -5.09 3.92
N LEU A 101 12.91 -5.72 4.70
CA LEU A 101 11.62 -5.17 5.15
C LEU A 101 11.76 -4.34 6.44
N SER A 102 12.98 -3.98 6.85
CA SER A 102 13.25 -3.11 8.00
C SER A 102 12.60 -3.58 9.32
N GLY A 103 12.62 -4.89 9.59
CA GLY A 103 12.11 -5.48 10.83
C GLY A 103 10.61 -5.79 10.85
N ARG A 104 9.89 -5.59 9.75
CA ARG A 104 8.42 -5.73 9.71
C ARG A 104 7.94 -7.17 9.93
N LEU A 105 8.68 -8.17 9.42
CA LEU A 105 8.35 -9.57 9.66
C LEU A 105 8.49 -9.94 11.14
N LYS A 106 9.57 -9.49 11.77
CA LYS A 106 9.83 -9.73 13.21
C LYS A 106 8.73 -9.12 14.07
N TYR A 107 8.41 -7.84 13.87
CA TYR A 107 7.39 -7.17 14.71
C TYR A 107 5.99 -7.69 14.43
N GLY A 108 5.66 -8.01 13.19
CA GLY A 108 4.42 -8.68 12.84
C GLY A 108 4.28 -10.07 13.47
N HIS A 109 5.37 -10.85 13.48
CA HIS A 109 5.40 -12.16 14.16
C HIS A 109 5.22 -12.02 15.69
N MET A 110 5.83 -11.01 16.31
CA MET A 110 5.61 -10.71 17.72
C MET A 110 4.14 -10.41 18.00
N ALA A 111 3.45 -9.69 17.10
CA ALA A 111 2.03 -9.45 17.22
C ALA A 111 1.22 -10.75 17.24
N PHE A 112 1.52 -11.71 16.36
CA PHE A 112 0.86 -13.03 16.38
C PHE A 112 1.17 -13.84 17.64
N LYS A 113 2.39 -13.72 18.16
CA LYS A 113 2.83 -14.45 19.35
C LYS A 113 2.21 -13.91 20.63
N ASP A 114 2.16 -12.59 20.77
CA ASP A 114 1.73 -11.92 22.00
C ASP A 114 0.22 -11.65 22.03
N TYR A 115 -0.40 -11.55 20.83
CA TYR A 115 -1.82 -11.26 20.64
C TYR A 115 -2.40 -12.22 19.61
N ASN A 116 -3.39 -13.04 19.96
CA ASN A 116 -4.08 -13.87 18.99
C ASN A 116 -4.98 -13.03 18.07
N VAL A 117 -5.22 -13.50 16.84
CA VAL A 117 -6.22 -12.89 15.95
C VAL A 117 -7.61 -13.10 16.54
N THR A 118 -8.39 -12.04 16.64
CA THR A 118 -9.76 -12.07 17.19
C THR A 118 -10.80 -11.80 16.09
N MET A 119 -12.07 -12.12 16.37
CA MET A 119 -13.15 -11.87 15.40
C MET A 119 -13.43 -10.36 15.19
N PHE A 120 -13.48 -9.58 16.27
CA PHE A 120 -13.93 -8.18 16.27
C PHE A 120 -12.82 -7.19 16.62
N GLY A 121 -11.57 -7.65 16.65
CA GLY A 121 -10.43 -6.82 17.00
C GLY A 121 -10.14 -6.78 18.50
N GLN A 122 -9.03 -6.11 18.83
CA GLN A 122 -8.54 -5.99 20.20
C GLN A 122 -7.63 -4.78 20.34
N PHE A 123 -7.46 -4.33 21.57
CA PHE A 123 -6.47 -3.29 21.87
C PHE A 123 -5.09 -3.93 21.94
N ILE A 124 -4.16 -3.40 21.15
CA ILE A 124 -2.74 -3.78 21.13
C ILE A 124 -1.92 -2.57 21.57
N LYS A 125 -1.10 -2.75 22.60
CA LYS A 125 -0.24 -1.69 23.09
C LYS A 125 1.03 -1.61 22.23
N GLU A 126 1.17 -0.53 21.49
CA GLU A 126 2.34 -0.26 20.66
C GLU A 126 3.31 0.71 21.33
N TYR A 127 4.60 0.54 21.05
CA TYR A 127 5.68 1.39 21.53
C TYR A 127 6.51 1.86 20.35
N ALA A 128 6.23 3.08 19.87
CA ALA A 128 6.95 3.70 18.77
C ALA A 128 8.03 4.67 19.26
N ASN A 129 9.05 4.91 18.44
CA ASN A 129 10.18 5.80 18.75
C ASN A 129 9.85 7.31 18.71
N GLY A 130 8.60 7.71 18.76
CA GLY A 130 8.14 9.10 18.58
C GLY A 130 7.89 9.92 19.84
N GLY A 131 8.25 9.44 21.05
CA GLY A 131 7.97 10.11 22.30
C GLY A 131 9.10 11.06 22.77
N ILE A 132 8.72 12.08 23.56
CA ILE A 132 9.63 13.04 24.22
C ILE A 132 10.56 12.34 25.24
N HIS A 133 10.16 11.17 25.74
CA HIS A 133 10.92 10.36 26.67
C HIS A 133 11.74 9.32 25.91
N LYS A 134 13.05 9.53 25.83
CA LYS A 134 14.05 8.58 25.31
C LYS A 134 14.32 7.42 26.28
N GLU A 135 13.31 6.91 26.97
CA GLU A 135 13.49 5.66 27.69
C GLU A 135 13.63 4.53 26.67
N LYS A 136 14.56 3.59 26.94
CA LYS A 136 14.79 2.40 26.10
C LYS A 136 13.59 1.48 26.17
N PHE A 137 12.47 1.87 25.55
CA PHE A 137 11.35 0.98 25.36
C PHE A 137 11.70 -0.07 24.31
N ASN A 138 11.30 -1.30 24.55
CA ASN A 138 11.31 -2.31 23.52
C ASN A 138 10.38 -1.83 22.40
N TYR A 139 10.96 -1.44 21.26
CA TYR A 139 10.20 -1.02 20.09
C TYR A 139 9.28 -2.16 19.63
N PHE A 140 8.00 -1.88 19.54
CA PHE A 140 7.00 -2.79 19.01
C PHE A 140 5.93 -1.96 18.29
N PHE A 141 5.83 -2.12 16.99
CA PHE A 141 4.89 -1.39 16.17
C PHE A 141 4.52 -2.21 14.93
N ILE A 142 3.24 -2.23 14.55
CA ILE A 142 2.74 -2.97 13.38
C ILE A 142 2.62 -1.99 12.21
N ASP A 143 3.66 -1.89 11.38
CA ASP A 143 3.69 -0.98 10.23
C ASP A 143 2.85 -1.48 9.05
N VAL A 144 2.72 -2.78 8.87
CA VAL A 144 1.99 -3.38 7.75
C VAL A 144 0.49 -3.17 7.89
N SER A 145 -0.12 -2.45 6.95
CA SER A 145 -1.55 -2.09 7.02
C SER A 145 -2.48 -3.28 7.09
N TYR A 146 -2.24 -4.31 6.29
CA TYR A 146 -3.11 -5.51 6.25
C TYR A 146 -3.06 -6.27 7.56
N LEU A 147 -1.85 -6.44 8.11
CA LEU A 147 -1.68 -7.06 9.41
C LEU A 147 -2.28 -6.20 10.53
N ARG A 148 -2.12 -4.87 10.43
CA ARG A 148 -2.71 -3.92 11.38
C ARG A 148 -4.23 -4.04 11.43
N VAL A 149 -4.90 -4.06 10.26
CA VAL A 149 -6.36 -4.25 10.19
C VAL A 149 -6.76 -5.60 10.76
N LEU A 150 -6.01 -6.67 10.47
CA LEU A 150 -6.29 -8.02 10.98
C LEU A 150 -6.14 -8.09 12.51
N MET A 151 -5.11 -7.48 13.08
CA MET A 151 -4.79 -7.58 14.50
C MET A 151 -5.65 -6.63 15.36
N PHE A 152 -5.80 -5.35 14.95
CA PHE A 152 -6.59 -4.36 15.68
C PHE A 152 -8.09 -4.43 15.39
N GLY A 153 -8.46 -4.67 14.12
CA GLY A 153 -9.86 -4.70 13.68
C GLY A 153 -10.49 -6.09 13.70
N GLY A 154 -9.67 -7.13 13.73
CA GLY A 154 -10.11 -8.52 13.71
C GLY A 154 -10.47 -9.04 12.32
N ILE A 155 -10.88 -10.29 12.26
CA ILE A 155 -11.23 -11.00 11.01
C ILE A 155 -12.35 -10.28 10.27
N VAL A 156 -13.37 -9.80 10.97
CA VAL A 156 -14.53 -9.13 10.34
C VAL A 156 -14.12 -7.87 9.61
N ALA A 157 -13.30 -7.02 10.25
CA ALA A 157 -12.81 -5.79 9.60
C ALA A 157 -11.87 -6.10 8.43
N PHE A 158 -11.02 -7.13 8.56
CA PHE A 158 -10.13 -7.56 7.48
C PHE A 158 -10.92 -8.08 6.27
N VAL A 159 -11.92 -8.92 6.48
CA VAL A 159 -12.80 -9.41 5.40
C VAL A 159 -13.57 -8.26 4.73
N ALA A 160 -14.09 -7.32 5.52
CA ALA A 160 -14.76 -6.13 4.99
C ALA A 160 -13.80 -5.28 4.11
N LEU A 161 -12.55 -5.09 4.54
CA LEU A 161 -11.52 -4.43 3.75
C LEU A 161 -11.27 -5.16 2.41
N VAL A 162 -11.10 -6.48 2.45
CA VAL A 162 -10.87 -7.29 1.24
C VAL A 162 -12.05 -7.17 0.28
N ILE A 163 -13.30 -7.28 0.76
CA ILE A 163 -14.50 -7.11 -0.05
C ILE A 163 -14.53 -5.70 -0.69
N MET A 164 -14.21 -4.67 0.08
CA MET A 164 -14.15 -3.29 -0.42
C MET A 164 -13.11 -3.13 -1.53
N LEU A 165 -11.90 -3.70 -1.37
CA LEU A 165 -10.85 -3.65 -2.38
C LEU A 165 -11.26 -4.39 -3.66
N ILE A 166 -11.87 -5.58 -3.53
CA ILE A 166 -12.42 -6.34 -4.66
C ILE A 166 -13.47 -5.52 -5.40
N TYR A 167 -14.40 -4.91 -4.67
CA TYR A 167 -15.43 -4.05 -5.24
C TYR A 167 -14.84 -2.88 -6.03
N LEU A 168 -13.84 -2.18 -5.46
CA LEU A 168 -13.18 -1.04 -6.12
C LEU A 168 -12.45 -1.45 -7.39
N VAL A 169 -11.72 -2.56 -7.39
CA VAL A 169 -11.05 -3.08 -8.60
C VAL A 169 -12.05 -3.34 -9.70
N ASN A 170 -13.17 -4.04 -9.38
CA ASN A 170 -14.22 -4.32 -10.34
C ASN A 170 -14.89 -3.03 -10.85
N LYS A 171 -15.23 -2.11 -9.96
CA LYS A 171 -15.83 -0.81 -10.31
C LYS A 171 -14.92 -0.03 -11.26
N PHE A 172 -13.64 0.12 -10.96
CA PHE A 172 -12.72 0.92 -11.78
C PHE A 172 -12.48 0.34 -13.16
N ILE A 173 -12.47 -0.98 -13.31
CA ILE A 173 -12.38 -1.64 -14.61
C ILE A 173 -13.69 -1.47 -15.39
N HIS A 174 -14.84 -1.69 -14.75
CA HIS A 174 -16.15 -1.53 -15.39
C HIS A 174 -16.39 -0.09 -15.84
N ASP A 175 -16.08 0.88 -14.98
CA ASP A 175 -16.28 2.31 -15.24
C ASP A 175 -15.22 2.89 -16.19
N LYS A 176 -14.24 2.08 -16.60
CA LYS A 176 -13.10 2.48 -17.46
C LYS A 176 -12.29 3.64 -16.85
N THR A 177 -11.97 3.53 -15.57
CA THR A 177 -11.20 4.53 -14.81
C THR A 177 -9.88 3.95 -14.33
N ILE A 178 -9.01 3.53 -15.27
CA ILE A 178 -7.73 2.85 -14.96
C ILE A 178 -6.80 3.72 -14.13
N CYS A 179 -6.84 5.04 -14.25
CA CYS A 179 -6.05 5.91 -13.39
C CYS A 179 -6.43 5.77 -11.90
N LEU A 180 -7.71 5.55 -11.57
CA LEU A 180 -8.13 5.26 -10.19
C LEU A 180 -7.73 3.85 -9.76
N LEU A 181 -7.82 2.87 -10.68
CA LEU A 181 -7.32 1.53 -10.41
C LEU A 181 -5.81 1.55 -10.10
N LEU A 182 -5.01 2.27 -10.89
CA LEU A 182 -3.58 2.41 -10.63
C LEU A 182 -3.32 3.09 -9.28
N ALA A 183 -4.06 4.14 -8.94
CA ALA A 183 -3.94 4.78 -7.62
C ALA A 183 -4.25 3.80 -6.49
N LEU A 184 -5.30 2.97 -6.63
CA LEU A 184 -5.63 1.92 -5.68
C LEU A 184 -4.52 0.87 -5.56
N LEU A 185 -3.96 0.41 -6.69
CA LEU A 185 -2.87 -0.57 -6.70
C LEU A 185 -1.58 -0.01 -6.07
N PHE A 186 -1.25 1.26 -6.31
CA PHE A 186 -0.13 1.93 -5.65
C PHE A 186 -0.35 2.08 -4.14
N ALA A 187 -1.56 2.46 -3.70
CA ALA A 187 -1.91 2.52 -2.29
C ALA A 187 -1.84 1.12 -1.64
N ALA A 188 -2.37 0.09 -2.32
CA ALA A 188 -2.31 -1.29 -1.87
C ALA A 188 -0.86 -1.81 -1.77
N LEU A 189 0.00 -1.46 -2.73
CA LEU A 189 1.42 -1.82 -2.72
C LEU A 189 2.18 -1.13 -1.57
N SER A 190 1.95 0.18 -1.36
CA SER A 190 2.52 0.90 -0.21
C SER A 190 2.11 0.25 1.12
N SER A 191 0.89 -0.23 1.19
CA SER A 191 0.29 -0.82 2.40
C SER A 191 0.88 -2.15 2.84
N LEU A 192 1.66 -2.81 1.97
CA LEU A 192 2.48 -3.98 2.35
C LEU A 192 3.64 -3.60 3.28
N ILE A 193 3.98 -2.31 3.36
CA ILE A 193 5.14 -1.83 4.11
C ILE A 193 4.75 -0.72 5.09
N ASP A 194 3.67 0.02 4.81
CA ASP A 194 3.24 1.20 5.55
C ASP A 194 1.83 1.04 6.13
N GLN A 195 1.54 1.71 7.26
CA GLN A 195 0.30 1.57 8.02
C GLN A 195 -0.88 2.42 7.50
N HIS A 196 -0.70 3.21 6.46
CA HIS A 196 -1.62 4.29 6.09
C HIS A 196 -2.82 3.87 5.22
N LEU A 197 -3.07 2.56 4.99
CA LEU A 197 -4.16 2.11 4.10
C LEU A 197 -5.52 2.66 4.52
N MET A 198 -5.85 2.59 5.82
CA MET A 198 -7.15 3.00 6.35
C MET A 198 -7.23 4.49 6.75
N GLU A 199 -6.15 5.23 6.61
CA GLU A 199 -6.13 6.66 6.91
C GLU A 199 -6.64 7.47 5.72
N LEU A 200 -7.85 8.02 5.81
CA LEU A 200 -8.47 8.82 4.74
C LEU A 200 -7.63 10.04 4.33
N SER A 201 -6.84 10.60 5.25
CA SER A 201 -5.90 11.69 4.96
C SER A 201 -4.83 11.32 3.94
N TYR A 202 -4.48 10.04 3.85
CA TYR A 202 -3.54 9.50 2.87
C TYR A 202 -4.25 8.85 1.69
N ASN A 203 -5.37 8.15 1.92
CA ASN A 203 -6.06 7.32 0.92
C ASN A 203 -7.47 7.81 0.60
N ILE A 204 -7.57 8.99 0.03
CA ILE A 204 -8.84 9.55 -0.45
C ILE A 204 -9.51 8.69 -1.54
N ILE A 205 -8.78 7.72 -2.12
CA ILE A 205 -9.26 6.83 -3.18
C ILE A 205 -10.51 6.03 -2.77
N PHE A 206 -10.69 5.74 -1.48
CA PHE A 206 -11.87 5.05 -0.98
C PHE A 206 -13.17 5.85 -1.15
N ILE A 207 -13.09 7.18 -1.23
CA ILE A 207 -14.26 8.04 -1.50
C ILE A 207 -14.81 7.76 -2.89
N ALA A 208 -13.99 7.28 -3.83
CA ALA A 208 -14.42 6.90 -5.17
C ALA A 208 -15.49 5.77 -5.20
N MET A 209 -15.68 5.04 -4.09
CA MET A 209 -16.80 4.09 -3.95
C MET A 209 -18.16 4.79 -4.05
N LEU A 210 -18.26 6.00 -3.51
CA LEU A 210 -19.51 6.72 -3.29
C LEU A 210 -19.74 7.83 -4.34
N THR A 211 -18.77 8.10 -5.19
CA THR A 211 -18.81 9.22 -6.15
C THR A 211 -18.98 8.76 -7.59
N ASN A 212 -19.44 9.67 -8.43
CA ASN A 212 -19.38 9.51 -9.88
C ASN A 212 -17.97 9.83 -10.37
N ASN A 213 -17.36 8.88 -11.07
CA ASN A 213 -15.97 8.96 -11.53
C ASN A 213 -15.85 9.38 -13.01
N ASP A 214 -16.87 10.00 -13.59
CA ASP A 214 -16.89 10.37 -15.02
C ASP A 214 -15.70 11.22 -15.45
N TYR A 215 -15.19 12.08 -14.57
CA TYR A 215 -13.98 12.86 -14.84
C TYR A 215 -12.78 11.96 -15.16
N PHE A 216 -12.69 10.81 -14.51
CA PHE A 216 -11.53 9.89 -14.63
C PHE A 216 -11.69 8.85 -15.72
N LYS A 217 -12.81 8.82 -16.47
CA LYS A 217 -13.00 7.87 -17.57
C LYS A 217 -11.90 7.97 -18.61
N ASP A 218 -11.42 6.82 -19.03
CA ASP A 218 -10.45 6.71 -20.11
C ASP A 218 -11.14 7.04 -21.43
N LYS A 219 -10.52 7.92 -22.19
CA LYS A 219 -10.86 8.06 -23.60
C LYS A 219 -10.20 6.89 -24.31
N LEU A 220 -10.97 5.86 -24.61
CA LEU A 220 -10.51 4.74 -25.45
C LEU A 220 -10.16 5.33 -26.82
N VAL A 221 -8.89 5.31 -27.17
CA VAL A 221 -8.38 5.60 -28.51
C VAL A 221 -8.56 4.38 -29.38
#